data_c3fc268316f8c81f5640c5386ec5c501
#
_entry.id   c3fc268316f8c81f5640c5386ec5c501
#
_cell.length_a   1.000
_cell.length_b   1.000
_cell.length_c   1.000
_cell.angle_alpha   90.00
_cell.angle_beta   90.00
_cell.angle_gamma   90.00
#
_symmetry.space_group_name_H-M   'P 1'
#
loop_
_entity.id
_entity.type
_entity.pdbx_description
1 polymer ?
#
loop_
_entity_poly.entity_id
_entity_poly.type
_entity_poly.pdbx_seq_one_letter_code
_entity_poly.pdbx_strand_id
1 'polypeptide(L)'
;EPSPAVTDLLKTLLRLRAEASHVAPRLIANSDEIERIAAYEDDGVAALHGWRADVFGDDARALRDGKLAIALKKGEAVVVELED
;
A
#
# COMPACT_ATOMS: atom_id res chain seq x y z
N GLU A 1 5.08 1.97 -17.74
CA GLU A 1 5.74 2.26 -16.48
C GLU A 1 4.77 2.90 -15.50
N PRO A 2 4.84 2.54 -14.23
CA PRO A 2 3.95 3.15 -13.25
C PRO A 2 4.32 4.62 -13.04
N SER A 3 3.29 5.43 -12.79
CA SER A 3 3.48 6.82 -12.44
C SER A 3 4.18 6.92 -11.07
N PRO A 4 5.15 7.82 -10.90
CA PRO A 4 5.73 8.07 -9.58
C PRO A 4 4.68 8.39 -8.51
N ALA A 5 3.59 9.05 -8.89
CA ALA A 5 2.53 9.38 -7.95
C ALA A 5 1.85 8.11 -7.40
N VAL A 6 1.65 7.10 -8.24
CA VAL A 6 1.08 5.82 -7.78
C VAL A 6 2.00 5.16 -6.78
N THR A 7 3.30 5.11 -7.09
CA THR A 7 4.29 4.57 -6.19
C THR A 7 4.32 5.32 -4.86
N ASP A 8 4.24 6.66 -4.91
CA ASP A 8 4.23 7.48 -3.71
C ASP A 8 3.00 7.23 -2.84
N LEU A 9 1.83 7.05 -3.45
CA LEU A 9 0.63 6.73 -2.70
C LEU A 9 0.73 5.37 -2.03
N LEU A 10 1.32 4.39 -2.72
CA LEU A 10 1.55 3.08 -2.11
C LEU A 10 2.52 3.16 -0.94
N LYS A 11 3.55 4.00 -1.04
CA LYS A 11 4.50 4.23 0.07
C LYS A 11 3.80 4.90 1.25
N THR A 12 2.90 5.83 0.98
CA THR A 12 2.12 6.47 2.03
C THR A 12 1.23 5.44 2.73
N LEU A 13 0.56 4.57 1.97
CA LEU A 13 -0.24 3.50 2.55
C LEU A 13 0.61 2.59 3.43
N LEU A 14 1.80 2.22 2.93
CA LEU A 14 2.72 1.39 3.71
C LEU A 14 3.05 2.04 5.06
N ARG A 15 3.34 3.33 5.05
CA ARG A 15 3.64 4.05 6.29
C ARG A 15 2.46 4.03 7.25
N LEU A 16 1.24 4.28 6.73
CA LEU A 16 0.04 4.27 7.56
C LEU A 16 -0.19 2.90 8.20
N ARG A 17 -0.05 1.85 7.41
CA ARG A 17 -0.28 0.49 7.91
C ARG A 17 0.81 0.03 8.86
N ALA A 18 2.05 0.42 8.62
CA ALA A 18 3.16 0.10 9.52
C ALA A 18 2.96 0.73 10.88
N GLU A 19 2.55 2.00 10.91
CA GLU A 19 2.26 2.69 12.17
C GLU A 19 1.12 2.02 12.92
N ALA A 20 0.05 1.68 12.22
CA ALA A 20 -1.12 1.04 12.83
C ALA A 20 -0.79 -0.35 13.38
N SER A 21 0.14 -1.06 12.75
CA SER A 21 0.51 -2.42 13.13
C SER A 21 1.70 -2.48 14.07
N HIS A 22 2.34 -1.35 14.34
CA HIS A 22 3.56 -1.28 15.14
C HIS A 22 4.69 -2.14 14.58
N VAL A 23 4.81 -2.15 13.24
CA VAL A 23 5.85 -2.90 12.53
C VAL A 23 6.64 -1.91 11.67
N ALA A 24 7.96 -2.07 11.63
CA ALA A 24 8.79 -1.20 10.77
C ALA A 24 8.41 -1.40 9.31
N PRO A 25 8.26 -0.31 8.53
CA PRO A 25 7.83 -0.43 7.13
C PRO A 25 8.71 -1.38 6.30
N ARG A 26 10.02 -1.36 6.52
CA ARG A 26 10.96 -2.20 5.75
C ARG A 26 10.73 -3.70 5.96
N LEU A 27 10.09 -4.08 7.07
CA LEU A 27 9.77 -5.48 7.33
C LEU A 27 8.55 -5.93 6.53
N ILE A 28 7.75 -5.00 6.06
CA ILE A 28 6.54 -5.29 5.31
C ILE A 28 6.83 -5.31 3.81
N ALA A 29 7.47 -4.25 3.30
CA ALA A 29 7.76 -4.12 1.88
C ALA A 29 8.98 -3.21 1.66
N ASN A 30 9.69 -3.44 0.58
CA ASN A 30 10.79 -2.58 0.16
C ASN A 30 10.38 -1.77 -1.09
N SER A 31 11.25 -0.86 -1.52
CA SER A 31 10.94 0.02 -2.65
C SER A 31 10.74 -0.75 -3.96
N ASP A 32 11.51 -1.81 -4.18
CA ASP A 32 11.36 -2.63 -5.39
C ASP A 32 9.98 -3.29 -5.41
N GLU A 33 9.55 -3.83 -4.27
CA GLU A 33 8.23 -4.45 -4.17
C GLU A 33 7.12 -3.45 -4.42
N ILE A 34 7.25 -2.24 -3.89
CA ILE A 34 6.26 -1.17 -4.12
C ILE A 34 6.16 -0.86 -5.61
N GLU A 35 7.31 -0.74 -6.29
CA GLU A 35 7.31 -0.45 -7.73
C GLU A 35 6.68 -1.59 -8.52
N ARG A 36 6.94 -2.83 -8.13
CA ARG A 36 6.35 -3.99 -8.80
C ARG A 36 4.84 -4.05 -8.62
N ILE A 37 4.37 -3.74 -7.40
CA ILE A 37 2.93 -3.68 -7.16
C ILE A 37 2.29 -2.61 -8.02
N ALA A 38 2.92 -1.43 -8.11
CA ALA A 38 2.41 -0.34 -8.95
C ALA A 38 2.35 -0.74 -10.43
N ALA A 39 3.26 -1.61 -10.86
CA ALA A 39 3.35 -2.07 -12.25
C ALA A 39 2.50 -3.32 -12.52
N TYR A 40 1.73 -3.79 -11.55
CA TYR A 40 0.95 -5.04 -11.67
C TYR A 40 1.82 -6.27 -11.88
N GLU A 41 3.05 -6.24 -11.36
CA GLU A 41 3.99 -7.36 -11.43
C GLU A 41 4.01 -8.06 -10.07
N ASP A 42 2.94 -8.78 -9.77
CA ASP A 42 2.69 -9.32 -8.44
C ASP A 42 3.43 -10.63 -8.13
N ASP A 43 3.94 -11.32 -9.14
CA ASP A 43 4.58 -12.63 -8.93
C ASP A 43 5.82 -12.51 -8.07
N GLY A 44 5.86 -13.31 -7.00
CA GLY A 44 7.03 -13.36 -6.14
C GLY A 44 7.20 -12.17 -5.21
N VAL A 45 6.17 -11.33 -5.08
CA VAL A 45 6.22 -10.16 -4.18
C VAL A 45 5.78 -10.62 -2.78
N ALA A 46 6.74 -10.73 -1.86
CA ALA A 46 6.48 -11.21 -0.51
C ALA A 46 5.45 -10.36 0.24
N ALA A 47 5.41 -9.05 -0.06
CA ALA A 47 4.48 -8.13 0.58
C ALA A 47 3.01 -8.45 0.29
N LEU A 48 2.74 -9.29 -0.71
CA LEU A 48 1.37 -9.65 -1.11
C LEU A 48 0.93 -11.01 -0.55
N HIS A 49 1.69 -11.59 0.38
CA HIS A 49 1.41 -12.93 0.91
C HIS A 49 1.49 -12.97 2.43
N GLY A 50 0.75 -13.91 3.02
CA GLY A 50 0.81 -14.20 4.45
C GLY A 50 0.44 -12.99 5.30
N TRP A 51 1.15 -12.80 6.41
CA TRP A 51 0.85 -11.71 7.35
C TRP A 51 1.05 -10.33 6.70
N ARG A 52 1.96 -10.24 5.73
CA ARG A 52 2.20 -8.97 5.05
C ARG A 52 1.00 -8.55 4.19
N ALA A 53 0.30 -9.53 3.61
CA ALA A 53 -0.92 -9.24 2.88
C ALA A 53 -2.01 -8.72 3.81
N ASP A 54 -2.14 -9.32 5.00
CA ASP A 54 -3.14 -8.89 5.98
C ASP A 54 -2.87 -7.47 6.47
N VAL A 55 -1.60 -7.13 6.66
CA VAL A 55 -1.22 -5.81 7.18
C VAL A 55 -1.23 -4.75 6.09
N PHE A 56 -0.82 -5.10 4.88
CA PHE A 56 -0.57 -4.09 3.83
C PHE A 56 -0.96 -4.56 2.42
N GLY A 57 -0.56 -5.77 2.03
CA GLY A 57 -0.62 -6.17 0.61
C GLY A 57 -2.02 -6.15 0.02
N ASP A 58 -3.03 -6.61 0.77
CA ASP A 58 -4.42 -6.60 0.30
C ASP A 58 -4.89 -5.17 0.07
N ASP A 59 -4.57 -4.27 1.00
CA ASP A 59 -4.91 -2.86 0.86
C ASP A 59 -4.14 -2.19 -0.28
N ALA A 60 -2.90 -2.60 -0.50
CA ALA A 60 -2.10 -2.08 -1.60
C ALA A 60 -2.74 -2.40 -2.94
N ARG A 61 -3.22 -3.64 -3.11
CA ARG A 61 -3.96 -4.01 -4.31
C ARG A 61 -5.24 -3.21 -4.45
N ALA A 62 -5.97 -3.04 -3.34
CA ALA A 62 -7.23 -2.29 -3.36
C ALA A 62 -7.01 -0.82 -3.73
N LEU A 63 -5.95 -0.22 -3.20
CA LEU A 63 -5.60 1.16 -3.54
C LEU A 63 -5.25 1.26 -5.02
N ARG A 64 -4.39 0.36 -5.50
CA ARG A 64 -3.98 0.30 -6.90
C ARG A 64 -5.18 0.15 -7.83
N ASP A 65 -6.16 -0.65 -7.42
CA ASP A 65 -7.31 -0.99 -8.25
C ASP A 65 -8.48 -0.01 -8.10
N GLY A 66 -8.29 1.08 -7.36
CA GLY A 66 -9.31 2.12 -7.25
C GLY A 66 -10.39 1.83 -6.24
N LYS A 67 -10.16 0.90 -5.32
CA LYS A 67 -11.16 0.54 -4.29
C LYS A 67 -10.91 1.24 -2.96
N LEU A 68 -9.75 1.82 -2.78
CA LEU A 68 -9.40 2.61 -1.61
C LEU A 68 -8.86 3.96 -2.06
N ALA A 69 -8.96 4.94 -1.18
CA ALA A 69 -8.35 6.25 -1.36
C ALA A 69 -7.66 6.65 -0.07
N ILE A 70 -6.70 7.56 -0.18
CA ILE A 70 -6.06 8.18 0.98
C ILE A 70 -6.52 9.62 1.01
N ALA A 71 -7.00 10.06 2.15
CA ALA A 71 -7.52 11.41 2.33
C ALA A 71 -6.94 12.02 3.58
N LEU A 72 -7.09 13.34 3.71
CA LEU A 72 -6.73 14.03 4.94
C LEU A 72 -8.00 14.35 5.72
N LYS A 73 -7.96 14.08 7.01
CA LYS A 73 -9.05 14.40 7.91
C LYS A 73 -8.45 15.01 9.16
N LYS A 74 -8.73 16.30 9.39
CA LYS A 74 -8.19 17.03 10.55
C LYS A 74 -6.67 16.94 10.61
N GLY A 75 -6.02 17.03 9.45
CA GLY A 75 -4.57 17.01 9.36
C GLY A 75 -3.92 15.63 9.39
N GLU A 76 -4.72 14.58 9.48
CA GLU A 76 -4.20 13.21 9.50
C GLU A 76 -4.58 12.46 8.23
N ALA A 77 -3.64 11.63 7.75
CA ALA A 77 -3.92 10.79 6.60
C ALA A 77 -4.76 9.60 7.03
N VAL A 78 -5.83 9.35 6.29
CA VAL A 78 -6.75 8.23 6.58
C VAL A 78 -7.02 7.45 5.30
N VAL A 79 -7.33 6.17 5.46
CA VAL A 79 -7.70 5.30 4.34
C VAL A 79 -9.22 5.24 4.28
N VAL A 80 -9.78 5.44 3.08
CA VAL A 80 -11.21 5.48 2.86
C VAL A 80 -11.58 4.45 1.81
N GLU A 81 -12.63 3.68 2.07
CA GLU A 81 -13.15 2.75 1.07
C GLU A 81 -13.99 3.50 0.07
N LEU A 82 -13.78 3.20 -1.21
CA LEU A 82 -14.55 3.79 -2.28
C LEU A 82 -15.65 2.83 -2.67
N GLU A 83 -16.86 3.36 -2.85
CA GLU A 83 -17.98 2.57 -3.31
C GLU A 83 -18.13 2.70 -4.83
N ASP A 84 -18.50 1.62 -5.47
CA ASP A 84 -18.75 1.60 -6.92
C ASP A 84 -20.08 2.28 -7.26
#